data_a77a43b636674113608f00a4c545a918
#
_entry.id   a77a43b636674113608f00a4c545a918
#
_cell.length_a   1.000
_cell.length_b   1.000
_cell.length_c   1.000
_cell.angle_alpha   90.00
_cell.angle_beta   90.00
_cell.angle_gamma   90.00
#
_symmetry.space_group_name_H-M   'P 1'
#
loop_
_entity.id
_entity.type
_entity.pdbx_description
1 polymer ?
#
loop_
_entity_poly.entity_id
_entity_poly.type
_entity_poly.pdbx_seq_one_letter_code
_entity_poly.pdbx_strand_id
1 'polypeptide(L)'
;MFRINDVYKLHDTSFRILKMTLYHIVWIDIDSQSANPFLIEKNELTKSIEANEAEWIEDPFADIALLKVVEGSIQQQKRDAGMALMRPLITHDQFFDPSIRFDLLKRILEQQKSTHQTIYRLARRYWQR
;
A
#
# COMPACT_ATOMS: atom_id res chain seq x y z
N MET A 1 9.76 -1.03 17.96
CA MET A 1 8.36 -0.63 17.77
C MET A 1 8.08 -0.40 16.29
N PHE A 2 6.93 -0.91 15.83
CA PHE A 2 6.55 -0.81 14.41
C PHE A 2 5.97 0.58 14.09
N ARG A 3 6.24 1.08 12.88
CA ARG A 3 5.73 2.37 12.41
C ARG A 3 5.16 2.23 11.00
N ILE A 4 4.16 3.06 10.69
CA ILE A 4 3.61 3.14 9.34
C ILE A 4 4.73 3.54 8.37
N ASN A 5 4.74 2.89 7.22
CA ASN A 5 5.75 2.98 6.15
C ASN A 5 7.08 2.29 6.43
N ASP A 6 7.27 1.69 7.61
CA ASP A 6 8.42 0.83 7.83
C ASP A 6 8.38 -0.37 6.89
N VAL A 7 9.54 -0.78 6.41
CA VAL A 7 9.70 -1.95 5.53
C VAL A 7 10.44 -3.04 6.28
N TYR A 8 9.86 -4.24 6.28
CA TYR A 8 10.47 -5.43 6.87
C TYR A 8 10.66 -6.49 5.80
N LYS A 9 11.84 -7.10 5.80
CA LYS A 9 12.13 -8.24 4.95
C LYS A 9 11.87 -9.52 5.75
N LEU A 10 10.94 -10.33 5.27
CA LEU A 10 10.61 -11.64 5.83
C LEU A 10 10.97 -12.69 4.78
N HIS A 11 11.99 -13.50 5.07
CA HIS A 11 12.61 -14.38 4.09
C HIS A 11 13.08 -13.55 2.88
N ASP A 12 12.62 -13.83 1.68
CA ASP A 12 13.03 -13.11 0.47
C ASP A 12 12.04 -12.03 0.03
N THR A 13 11.02 -11.76 0.84
CA THR A 13 9.95 -10.82 0.49
C THR A 13 10.00 -9.61 1.41
N SER A 14 9.90 -8.42 0.82
CA SER A 14 9.85 -7.16 1.56
C SER A 14 8.43 -6.62 1.62
N PHE A 15 8.00 -6.22 2.83
CA PHE A 15 6.65 -5.73 3.09
C PHE A 15 6.68 -4.34 3.71
N ARG A 16 5.77 -3.47 3.27
CA ARG A 16 5.57 -2.14 3.86
C ARG A 16 4.36 -2.13 4.76
N ILE A 17 4.52 -1.59 5.96
CA ILE A 17 3.41 -1.40 6.91
C ILE A 17 2.56 -0.22 6.45
N LEU A 18 1.27 -0.47 6.21
CA LEU A 18 0.30 0.53 5.76
C LEU A 18 -0.59 1.04 6.88
N LYS A 19 -0.91 0.17 7.82
CA LYS A 19 -1.81 0.47 8.93
C LYS A 19 -1.49 -0.44 10.10
N MET A 20 -1.74 0.05 11.31
CA MET A 20 -1.62 -0.75 12.53
C MET A 20 -2.88 -0.61 13.36
N THR A 21 -3.32 -1.74 13.94
CA THR A 21 -4.32 -1.77 15.00
C THR A 21 -3.62 -2.19 16.30
N LEU A 22 -4.38 -2.38 17.38
CA LEU A 22 -3.79 -2.79 18.65
C LEU A 22 -3.02 -4.11 18.55
N TYR A 23 -3.55 -5.09 17.78
CA TYR A 23 -2.99 -6.44 17.69
C TYR A 23 -2.52 -6.83 16.29
N HIS A 24 -2.80 -6.03 15.27
CA HIS A 24 -2.57 -6.40 13.88
C HIS A 24 -1.78 -5.35 13.12
N ILE A 25 -1.17 -5.80 12.02
CA ILE A 25 -0.50 -4.97 11.03
C ILE A 25 -1.13 -5.27 9.68
N VAL A 26 -1.45 -4.22 8.92
CA VAL A 26 -1.80 -4.33 7.51
C VAL A 26 -0.56 -3.95 6.72
N TRP A 27 -0.10 -4.85 5.86
CA TRP A 27 1.08 -4.59 5.02
C TRP A 27 0.91 -5.13 3.61
N ILE A 28 1.84 -4.79 2.73
CA ILE A 28 1.83 -5.20 1.33
C ILE A 28 3.24 -5.59 0.89
N ASP A 29 3.34 -6.65 0.05
CA ASP A 29 4.56 -6.97 -0.67
C ASP A 29 4.87 -5.83 -1.64
N ILE A 30 6.04 -5.20 -1.49
CA ILE A 30 6.40 -4.01 -2.27
C ILE A 30 6.98 -4.32 -3.65
N ASP A 31 7.27 -5.59 -3.95
CA ASP A 31 7.90 -6.00 -5.19
C ASP A 31 6.94 -6.69 -6.16
N SER A 32 5.86 -7.27 -5.68
CA SER A 32 4.90 -8.01 -6.50
C SER A 32 3.95 -7.08 -7.24
N GLN A 33 3.79 -7.30 -8.53
CA GLN A 33 2.83 -6.55 -9.36
C GLN A 33 1.38 -6.98 -9.16
N SER A 34 1.15 -8.05 -8.43
CA SER A 34 -0.18 -8.58 -8.14
C SER A 34 -0.54 -8.52 -6.65
N ALA A 35 0.31 -7.90 -5.83
CA ALA A 35 0.09 -7.84 -4.39
C ALA A 35 -1.10 -6.98 -4.01
N ASN A 36 -1.76 -7.39 -2.93
CA ASN A 36 -2.79 -6.61 -2.25
C ASN A 36 -2.45 -6.51 -0.76
N PRO A 37 -2.91 -5.46 -0.08
CA PRO A 37 -2.75 -5.36 1.36
C PRO A 37 -3.42 -6.53 2.09
N PHE A 38 -2.79 -7.02 3.14
CA PHE A 38 -3.37 -8.07 3.98
C PHE A 38 -2.96 -7.89 5.44
N LEU A 39 -3.68 -8.57 6.31
CA LEU A 39 -3.58 -8.45 7.76
C LEU A 39 -2.70 -9.56 8.33
N ILE A 40 -1.79 -9.20 9.24
CA ILE A 40 -1.06 -10.17 10.07
C ILE A 40 -1.11 -9.75 11.53
N GLU A 41 -0.87 -10.68 12.43
CA GLU A 41 -0.77 -10.38 13.86
C GLU A 41 0.59 -9.76 14.17
N LYS A 42 0.60 -8.73 15.03
CA LYS A 42 1.85 -8.12 15.51
C LYS A 42 2.78 -9.15 16.17
N ASN A 43 2.19 -10.08 16.93
CA ASN A 43 2.96 -11.13 17.58
C ASN A 43 3.67 -12.05 16.59
N GLU A 44 3.08 -12.33 15.46
CA GLU A 44 3.72 -13.14 14.41
C GLU A 44 4.97 -12.46 13.87
N LEU A 45 4.89 -11.16 13.59
CA LEU A 45 6.05 -10.40 13.13
C LEU A 45 7.11 -10.31 14.22
N THR A 46 6.72 -10.06 15.46
CA THR A 46 7.65 -10.01 16.59
C THR A 46 8.40 -11.34 16.75
N LYS A 47 7.70 -12.46 16.68
CA LYS A 47 8.33 -13.78 16.73
C LYS A 47 9.30 -14.03 15.58
N SER A 48 8.93 -13.57 14.37
CA SER A 48 9.80 -13.71 13.20
C SER A 48 11.08 -12.88 13.35
N ILE A 49 10.97 -11.69 13.93
CA ILE A 49 12.15 -10.84 14.21
C ILE A 49 13.04 -11.51 15.27
N GLU A 50 12.46 -12.02 16.33
CA GLU A 50 13.20 -12.72 17.40
C GLU A 50 13.91 -13.99 16.89
N ALA A 51 13.30 -14.67 15.92
CA ALA A 51 13.86 -15.86 15.28
C ALA A 51 14.84 -15.54 14.16
N ASN A 52 15.15 -14.25 13.91
CA ASN A 52 16.00 -13.77 12.80
C ASN A 52 15.47 -14.14 11.40
N GLU A 53 14.16 -14.34 11.28
CA GLU A 53 13.50 -14.62 10.01
C GLU A 53 13.04 -13.32 9.33
N ALA A 54 12.80 -12.28 10.12
CA ALA A 54 12.38 -10.95 9.64
C ALA A 54 13.31 -9.88 10.17
N GLU A 55 13.57 -8.85 9.34
CA GLU A 55 14.40 -7.71 9.74
C GLU A 55 13.88 -6.41 9.14
N TRP A 56 14.01 -5.32 9.89
CA TRP A 56 13.79 -4.00 9.34
C TRP A 56 14.86 -3.69 8.29
N ILE A 57 14.43 -3.13 7.16
CA ILE A 57 15.36 -2.67 6.12
C ILE A 57 15.06 -1.21 5.78
N GLU A 58 16.04 -0.53 5.23
CA GLU A 58 15.84 0.80 4.68
C GLU A 58 14.85 0.71 3.49
N ASP A 59 13.93 1.66 3.41
CA ASP A 59 12.92 1.70 2.35
C ASP A 59 13.59 1.80 0.98
N PRO A 60 13.44 0.79 0.10
CA PRO A 60 14.04 0.83 -1.23
C PRO A 60 13.53 1.98 -2.11
N PHE A 61 12.38 2.55 -1.76
CA PHE A 61 11.76 3.64 -2.51
C PHE A 61 11.90 5.00 -1.80
N ALA A 62 12.76 5.11 -0.79
CA ALA A 62 12.96 6.35 -0.05
C ALA A 62 13.31 7.53 -0.96
N ASP A 63 14.14 7.30 -1.97
CA ASP A 63 14.57 8.35 -2.90
C ASP A 63 13.43 8.88 -3.76
N ILE A 64 12.41 8.07 -4.02
CA ILE A 64 11.23 8.50 -4.80
C ILE A 64 10.47 9.61 -4.07
N ALA A 65 10.39 9.55 -2.75
CA ALA A 65 9.72 10.57 -1.94
C ALA A 65 10.40 11.93 -2.01
N LEU A 66 11.68 11.96 -2.40
CA LEU A 66 12.47 13.19 -2.53
C LEU A 66 12.32 13.84 -3.90
N LEU A 67 11.75 13.14 -4.89
CA LEU A 67 11.51 13.70 -6.22
C LEU A 67 10.39 14.73 -6.16
N LYS A 68 10.72 15.96 -6.53
CA LYS A 68 9.75 17.05 -6.57
C LYS A 68 9.02 17.04 -7.91
N VAL A 69 7.69 17.07 -7.83
CA VAL A 69 6.83 17.25 -9.01
C VAL A 69 6.65 18.74 -9.23
N VAL A 70 6.91 19.22 -10.44
CA VAL A 70 6.72 20.63 -10.79
C VAL A 70 5.23 20.99 -10.79
N GLU A 71 4.87 22.03 -10.04
CA GLU A 71 3.49 22.51 -9.94
C GLU A 71 2.94 22.89 -11.32
N GLY A 72 1.70 22.45 -11.61
CA GLY A 72 1.05 22.70 -12.90
C GLY A 72 1.55 21.83 -14.05
N SER A 73 2.53 20.96 -13.82
CA SER A 73 3.04 20.06 -14.86
C SER A 73 2.03 18.98 -15.24
N ILE A 74 2.25 18.38 -16.43
CA ILE A 74 1.44 17.21 -16.85
C ILE A 74 1.57 16.06 -15.85
N GLN A 75 2.76 15.86 -15.29
CA GLN A 75 3.00 14.83 -14.29
C GLN A 75 2.18 15.07 -13.03
N GLN A 76 2.10 16.30 -12.55
CA GLN A 76 1.27 16.66 -11.41
C GLN A 76 -0.21 16.43 -11.70
N GLN A 77 -0.68 16.86 -12.89
CA GLN A 77 -2.07 16.66 -13.30
C GLN A 77 -2.46 15.17 -13.32
N LYS A 78 -1.60 14.32 -13.85
CA LYS A 78 -1.82 12.87 -13.87
C LYS A 78 -1.83 12.28 -12.46
N ARG A 79 -0.94 12.76 -11.61
CA ARG A 79 -0.85 12.33 -10.20
C ARG A 79 -2.12 12.70 -9.44
N ASP A 80 -2.59 13.93 -9.60
CA ASP A 80 -3.79 14.42 -8.92
C ASP A 80 -5.05 13.69 -9.41
N ALA A 81 -5.15 13.43 -10.71
CA ALA A 81 -6.24 12.67 -11.29
C ALA A 81 -6.24 11.21 -10.77
N GLY A 82 -5.07 10.58 -10.69
CA GLY A 82 -4.93 9.24 -10.13
C GLY A 82 -5.30 9.19 -8.66
N MET A 83 -4.86 10.16 -7.88
CA MET A 83 -5.22 10.26 -6.45
C MET A 83 -6.72 10.45 -6.26
N ALA A 84 -7.35 11.32 -7.06
CA ALA A 84 -8.80 11.54 -6.99
C ALA A 84 -9.58 10.25 -7.30
N LEU A 85 -9.10 9.48 -8.29
CA LEU A 85 -9.73 8.24 -8.71
C LEU A 85 -9.67 7.17 -7.63
N MET A 86 -8.53 6.98 -6.97
CA MET A 86 -8.34 5.91 -6.00
C MET A 86 -8.61 6.32 -4.54
N ARG A 87 -8.84 7.62 -4.28
CA ARG A 87 -9.01 8.12 -2.91
C ARG A 87 -10.08 7.38 -2.09
N PRO A 88 -11.28 7.09 -2.61
CA PRO A 88 -12.29 6.36 -1.84
C PRO A 88 -11.81 4.98 -1.39
N LEU A 89 -10.93 4.37 -2.18
CA LEU A 89 -10.35 3.07 -1.86
C LEU A 89 -9.26 3.17 -0.80
N ILE A 90 -8.26 4.06 -1.03
CA ILE A 90 -7.07 4.12 -0.17
C ILE A 90 -7.33 4.78 1.19
N THR A 91 -8.40 5.56 1.33
CA THR A 91 -8.75 6.23 2.60
C THR A 91 -9.76 5.47 3.44
N HIS A 92 -10.31 4.37 2.93
CA HIS A 92 -11.25 3.56 3.70
C HIS A 92 -10.52 2.78 4.78
N ASP A 93 -11.07 2.75 6.01
CA ASP A 93 -10.44 2.07 7.14
C ASP A 93 -10.19 0.59 6.91
N GLN A 94 -11.02 -0.07 6.12
CA GLN A 94 -10.97 -1.50 5.87
C GLN A 94 -10.54 -1.83 4.45
N PHE A 95 -9.68 -1.00 3.84
CA PHE A 95 -9.19 -1.20 2.48
C PHE A 95 -8.52 -2.56 2.27
N PHE A 96 -8.04 -3.17 3.33
CA PHE A 96 -7.37 -4.47 3.30
C PHE A 96 -8.34 -5.66 3.24
N ASP A 97 -9.63 -5.45 3.49
CA ASP A 97 -10.66 -6.49 3.36
C ASP A 97 -11.02 -6.66 1.89
N PRO A 98 -10.85 -7.88 1.32
CA PRO A 98 -11.13 -8.10 -0.11
C PRO A 98 -12.57 -7.77 -0.52
N SER A 99 -13.55 -8.08 0.31
CA SER A 99 -14.96 -7.81 0.00
C SER A 99 -15.26 -6.32 -0.03
N ILE A 100 -14.77 -5.59 0.95
CA ILE A 100 -14.94 -4.14 1.04
C ILE A 100 -14.19 -3.46 -0.10
N ARG A 101 -12.97 -3.88 -0.38
CA ARG A 101 -12.16 -3.36 -1.48
C ARG A 101 -12.86 -3.54 -2.82
N PHE A 102 -13.44 -4.71 -3.06
CA PHE A 102 -14.20 -4.99 -4.28
C PHE A 102 -15.42 -4.08 -4.42
N ASP A 103 -16.18 -3.89 -3.35
CA ASP A 103 -17.36 -3.01 -3.36
C ASP A 103 -16.99 -1.55 -3.61
N LEU A 104 -15.91 -1.08 -2.99
CA LEU A 104 -15.40 0.28 -3.21
C LEU A 104 -14.97 0.48 -4.66
N LEU A 105 -14.26 -0.50 -5.21
CA LEU A 105 -13.82 -0.48 -6.60
C LEU A 105 -15.00 -0.41 -7.56
N LYS A 106 -16.03 -1.20 -7.30
CA LYS A 106 -17.26 -1.22 -8.09
C LYS A 106 -17.95 0.14 -8.08
N ARG A 107 -18.03 0.80 -6.92
CA ARG A 107 -18.59 2.16 -6.80
C ARG A 107 -17.78 3.19 -7.57
N ILE A 108 -16.46 3.10 -7.53
CA ILE A 108 -15.59 4.00 -8.31
C ILE A 108 -15.87 3.83 -9.80
N LEU A 109 -15.99 2.61 -10.29
CA LEU A 109 -16.26 2.32 -11.69
C LEU A 109 -17.65 2.78 -12.16
N GLU A 110 -18.63 2.85 -11.26
CA GLU A 110 -19.94 3.40 -11.58
C GLU A 110 -19.91 4.92 -11.80
N GLN A 111 -18.97 5.62 -11.18
CA GLN A 111 -18.87 7.07 -11.22
C GLN A 111 -17.79 7.58 -12.18
N GLN A 112 -16.81 6.76 -12.50
CA GLN A 112 -15.64 7.14 -13.28
C GLN A 112 -15.42 6.17 -14.44
N LYS A 113 -15.01 6.71 -15.59
CA LYS A 113 -14.61 5.86 -16.72
C LYS A 113 -13.22 5.32 -16.48
N SER A 114 -13.14 4.07 -16.04
CA SER A 114 -11.88 3.39 -15.80
C SER A 114 -12.09 1.88 -15.80
N THR A 115 -11.04 1.13 -15.52
CA THR A 115 -11.09 -0.33 -15.40
C THR A 115 -10.60 -0.77 -14.03
N HIS A 116 -11.00 -1.99 -13.60
CA HIS A 116 -10.49 -2.61 -12.39
C HIS A 116 -8.96 -2.63 -12.37
N GLN A 117 -8.35 -2.99 -13.50
CA GLN A 117 -6.90 -3.10 -13.61
C GLN A 117 -6.21 -1.75 -13.37
N THR A 118 -6.75 -0.68 -13.95
CA THR A 118 -6.18 0.66 -13.79
C THR A 118 -6.23 1.11 -12.34
N ILE A 119 -7.39 0.96 -11.67
CA ILE A 119 -7.56 1.38 -10.28
C ILE A 119 -6.68 0.56 -9.35
N TYR A 120 -6.64 -0.76 -9.50
CA TYR A 120 -5.77 -1.62 -8.70
C TYR A 120 -4.30 -1.31 -8.92
N ARG A 121 -3.89 -1.03 -10.14
CA ARG A 121 -2.51 -0.65 -10.45
C ARG A 121 -2.12 0.65 -9.73
N LEU A 122 -2.98 1.66 -9.77
CA LEU A 122 -2.73 2.93 -9.11
C LEU A 122 -2.69 2.77 -7.58
N ALA A 123 -3.66 2.07 -7.01
CA ALA A 123 -3.70 1.84 -5.57
C ALA A 123 -2.51 1.02 -5.09
N ARG A 124 -2.16 -0.05 -5.81
CA ARG A 124 -1.00 -0.88 -5.48
C ARG A 124 0.28 -0.07 -5.50
N ARG A 125 0.47 0.75 -6.53
CA ARG A 125 1.64 1.62 -6.64
C ARG A 125 1.71 2.60 -5.47
N TYR A 126 0.58 3.15 -5.06
CA TYR A 126 0.48 4.02 -3.89
C TYR A 126 0.90 3.28 -2.62
N TRP A 127 0.38 2.07 -2.41
CA TRP A 127 0.69 1.29 -1.20
C TRP A 127 2.12 0.77 -1.16
N GLN A 128 2.71 0.46 -2.31
CA GLN A 128 4.06 -0.10 -2.37
C GLN A 128 5.17 0.96 -2.25
N ARG A 129 4.84 2.19 -2.46
CA ARG A 129 5.80 3.31 -2.48
C ARG A 129 5.39 4.43 -1.55
#